data_d0344950ed4c0ff38a6b6104fba53ad6
#
_entry.id   d0344950ed4c0ff38a6b6104fba53ad6
#
_cell.length_a   1.000
_cell.length_b   1.000
_cell.length_c   1.000
_cell.angle_alpha   90.00
_cell.angle_beta   90.00
_cell.angle_gamma   90.00
#
_symmetry.space_group_name_H-M   'P 1'
#
loop_
_entity.id
_entity.type
_entity.pdbx_description
1 polymer ?
#
loop_
_entity_poly.entity_id
_entity_poly.type
_entity_poly.pdbx_seq_one_letter_code
_entity_poly.pdbx_strand_id
1 'polypeptide(L)'
;MGILYLVPTPVGNMEDMTLRAIRILKEADLVLCEDTRTSGILLKHFDIKNRLLSHHKFNEHSTSAGIVNRLKAGETIALISDAGTPGISDPGFYLAREAAASGIMVQTLPGATAFVPALVSSGLPCDRFCFEGFLPQKKGRKTHLESLADETRTMIFYESPYRVVKTLGQFAEVFGADRQVSCCREISKVHEESVRGTLAEVIHHFEETEPRGEFVIVVAGKEKVKSSTKKARNNIKE
;
A
#
# COMPACT_ATOMS: atom_id res chain seq x y z
N MET A 1 -16.17 -11.27 -24.65
CA MET A 1 -16.05 -10.69 -23.30
C MET A 1 -14.90 -9.74 -23.28
N GLY A 2 -15.08 -8.58 -22.66
CA GLY A 2 -14.03 -7.60 -22.45
C GLY A 2 -13.09 -7.99 -21.31
N ILE A 3 -12.12 -7.09 -21.03
CA ILE A 3 -11.12 -7.27 -19.98
C ILE A 3 -11.14 -6.06 -19.07
N LEU A 4 -11.08 -6.31 -17.75
CA LEU A 4 -10.83 -5.27 -16.76
C LEU A 4 -9.32 -5.27 -16.41
N TYR A 5 -8.62 -4.20 -16.75
CA TYR A 5 -7.24 -3.98 -16.33
C TYR A 5 -7.20 -3.09 -15.08
N LEU A 6 -6.49 -3.53 -14.03
CA LEU A 6 -6.07 -2.67 -12.93
C LEU A 6 -4.64 -2.22 -13.24
N VAL A 7 -4.47 -0.92 -13.44
CA VAL A 7 -3.21 -0.36 -13.96
C VAL A 7 -2.56 0.51 -12.89
N PRO A 8 -1.42 0.09 -12.33
CA PRO A 8 -0.66 0.90 -11.39
C PRO A 8 -0.18 2.21 -12.02
N THR A 9 -0.25 3.28 -11.25
CA THR A 9 0.25 4.62 -11.60
C THR A 9 1.42 5.01 -10.69
N PRO A 10 2.28 5.96 -11.10
CA PRO A 10 3.42 6.39 -10.30
C PRO A 10 3.02 6.85 -8.90
N VAL A 11 3.88 6.58 -7.91
CA VAL A 11 3.67 7.02 -6.51
C VAL A 11 4.38 8.34 -6.19
N GLY A 12 4.95 9.00 -7.22
CA GLY A 12 5.62 10.28 -7.05
C GLY A 12 6.59 10.63 -8.18
N ASN A 13 7.06 9.63 -8.94
CA ASN A 13 7.95 9.84 -10.08
C ASN A 13 7.33 9.28 -11.36
N MET A 14 7.13 10.12 -12.37
CA MET A 14 6.52 9.71 -13.65
C MET A 14 7.32 8.61 -14.37
N GLU A 15 8.61 8.49 -14.11
CA GLU A 15 9.47 7.44 -14.69
C GLU A 15 9.13 6.02 -14.20
N ASP A 16 8.39 5.91 -13.09
CA ASP A 16 7.90 4.60 -12.58
C ASP A 16 6.70 4.05 -13.38
N MET A 17 6.24 4.79 -14.40
CA MET A 17 5.18 4.31 -15.30
C MET A 17 5.71 3.26 -16.25
N THR A 18 5.09 2.07 -16.27
CA THR A 18 5.53 1.00 -17.16
C THR A 18 5.09 1.22 -18.61
N LEU A 19 5.91 0.83 -19.58
CA LEU A 19 5.54 0.85 -21.01
C LEU A 19 4.25 0.09 -21.30
N ARG A 20 4.02 -1.02 -20.59
CA ARG A 20 2.80 -1.81 -20.72
C ARG A 20 1.58 -1.05 -20.20
N ALA A 21 1.71 -0.33 -19.10
CA ALA A 21 0.63 0.49 -18.55
C ALA A 21 0.23 1.60 -19.54
N ILE A 22 1.21 2.31 -20.11
CA ILE A 22 0.98 3.34 -21.13
C ILE A 22 0.22 2.76 -22.33
N ARG A 23 0.66 1.60 -22.85
CA ARG A 23 0.01 0.94 -23.98
C ARG A 23 -1.43 0.55 -23.66
N ILE A 24 -1.68 -0.10 -22.52
CA ILE A 24 -3.04 -0.51 -22.11
C ILE A 24 -3.96 0.70 -21.94
N LEU A 25 -3.48 1.79 -21.35
CA LEU A 25 -4.28 3.02 -21.20
C LEU A 25 -4.59 3.69 -22.53
N LYS A 26 -3.75 3.52 -23.56
CA LYS A 26 -4.01 4.01 -24.94
C LYS A 26 -5.03 3.13 -25.67
N GLU A 27 -5.00 1.82 -25.46
CA GLU A 27 -5.81 0.83 -26.16
C GLU A 27 -7.18 0.57 -25.53
N ALA A 28 -7.38 0.89 -24.24
CA ALA A 28 -8.65 0.70 -23.54
C ALA A 28 -9.78 1.55 -24.13
N ASP A 29 -11.00 1.04 -24.13
CA ASP A 29 -12.20 1.77 -24.56
C ASP A 29 -12.63 2.84 -23.54
N LEU A 30 -12.24 2.66 -22.28
CA LEU A 30 -12.53 3.57 -21.18
C LEU A 30 -11.48 3.45 -20.10
N VAL A 31 -11.10 4.58 -19.49
CA VAL A 31 -10.28 4.63 -18.28
C VAL A 31 -11.12 5.12 -17.10
N LEU A 32 -11.21 4.30 -16.06
CA LEU A 32 -11.78 4.64 -14.78
C LEU A 32 -10.71 5.22 -13.88
N CYS A 33 -11.02 6.27 -13.13
CA CYS A 33 -10.05 6.93 -12.23
C CYS A 33 -10.76 7.53 -11.01
N GLU A 34 -10.02 7.74 -9.95
CA GLU A 34 -10.56 8.34 -8.72
C GLU A 34 -10.83 9.84 -8.93
N ASP A 35 -9.83 10.61 -9.30
CA ASP A 35 -9.95 12.03 -9.67
C ASP A 35 -9.54 12.25 -11.14
N THR A 36 -10.49 12.69 -11.96
CA THR A 36 -10.28 12.96 -13.39
C THR A 36 -9.28 14.09 -13.66
N ARG A 37 -9.08 14.98 -12.69
CA ARG A 37 -8.10 16.10 -12.80
C ARG A 37 -6.68 15.57 -12.66
N THR A 38 -6.41 14.80 -11.60
CA THR A 38 -5.11 14.17 -11.34
C THR A 38 -4.76 13.19 -12.46
N SER A 39 -5.69 12.31 -12.81
CA SER A 39 -5.51 11.33 -13.89
C SER A 39 -5.35 12.00 -15.26
N GLY A 40 -6.02 13.14 -15.50
CA GLY A 40 -5.87 13.92 -16.71
C GLY A 40 -4.46 14.46 -16.91
N ILE A 41 -3.77 14.86 -15.82
CA ILE A 41 -2.36 15.28 -15.86
C ILE A 41 -1.46 14.11 -16.26
N LEU A 42 -1.66 12.92 -15.66
CA LEU A 42 -0.93 11.70 -15.97
C LEU A 42 -1.10 11.32 -17.46
N LEU A 43 -2.35 11.25 -17.93
CA LEU A 43 -2.64 10.88 -19.32
C LEU A 43 -2.01 11.88 -20.30
N LYS A 44 -2.09 13.17 -20.01
CA LYS A 44 -1.47 14.22 -20.83
C LYS A 44 0.04 14.09 -20.89
N HIS A 45 0.70 13.77 -19.76
CA HIS A 45 2.16 13.60 -19.72
C HIS A 45 2.65 12.49 -20.67
N PHE A 46 1.90 11.40 -20.78
CA PHE A 46 2.25 10.24 -21.63
C PHE A 46 1.58 10.27 -23.01
N ASP A 47 1.00 11.39 -23.42
CA ASP A 47 0.22 11.52 -24.67
C ASP A 47 -0.81 10.40 -24.87
N ILE A 48 -1.58 10.15 -23.80
CA ILE A 48 -2.67 9.17 -23.80
C ILE A 48 -3.99 9.94 -24.03
N LYS A 49 -4.61 9.68 -25.18
CA LYS A 49 -5.90 10.28 -25.55
C LYS A 49 -6.98 9.24 -25.28
N ASN A 50 -7.53 9.27 -24.08
CA ASN A 50 -8.60 8.36 -23.71
C ASN A 50 -9.68 9.06 -22.87
N ARG A 51 -10.87 8.48 -22.85
CA ARG A 51 -12.00 8.97 -22.07
C ARG A 51 -11.83 8.55 -20.60
N LEU A 52 -11.90 9.53 -19.70
CA LEU A 52 -11.93 9.33 -18.26
C LEU A 52 -13.36 9.27 -17.73
N LEU A 53 -13.61 8.35 -16.81
CA LEU A 53 -14.84 8.28 -16.02
C LEU A 53 -14.48 8.13 -14.54
N SER A 54 -15.08 8.97 -13.71
CA SER A 54 -14.84 8.93 -12.26
C SER A 54 -15.44 7.68 -11.63
N HIS A 55 -14.58 6.93 -10.89
CA HIS A 55 -14.90 5.73 -10.14
C HIS A 55 -14.11 5.75 -8.83
N HIS A 56 -14.75 6.18 -7.76
CA HIS A 56 -14.13 6.42 -6.45
C HIS A 56 -14.95 5.78 -5.32
N LYS A 57 -14.42 5.76 -4.13
CA LYS A 57 -15.00 5.12 -2.94
C LYS A 57 -16.48 5.44 -2.68
N PHE A 58 -16.94 6.65 -3.05
CA PHE A 58 -18.32 7.07 -2.78
C PHE A 58 -19.31 6.69 -3.89
N ASN A 59 -18.83 6.33 -5.09
CA ASN A 59 -19.70 5.96 -6.21
C ASN A 59 -19.47 4.52 -6.72
N GLU A 60 -18.44 3.81 -6.28
CA GLU A 60 -18.08 2.48 -6.80
C GLU A 60 -19.23 1.48 -6.76
N HIS A 61 -20.03 1.47 -5.69
CA HIS A 61 -21.20 0.58 -5.59
C HIS A 61 -22.29 0.90 -6.64
N SER A 62 -22.53 2.16 -6.95
CA SER A 62 -23.55 2.57 -7.91
C SER A 62 -23.09 2.44 -9.36
N THR A 63 -21.80 2.59 -9.63
CA THR A 63 -21.27 2.56 -11.00
C THR A 63 -20.85 1.16 -11.46
N SER A 64 -20.47 0.26 -10.54
CA SER A 64 -19.91 -1.05 -10.87
C SER A 64 -20.84 -1.91 -11.73
N ALA A 65 -22.14 -1.94 -11.48
CA ALA A 65 -23.07 -2.72 -12.29
C ALA A 65 -23.09 -2.28 -13.76
N GLY A 66 -23.06 -0.98 -14.02
CA GLY A 66 -22.98 -0.42 -15.38
C GLY A 66 -21.65 -0.76 -16.06
N ILE A 67 -20.54 -0.70 -15.32
CA ILE A 67 -19.20 -1.05 -15.80
C ILE A 67 -19.13 -2.55 -16.15
N VAL A 68 -19.63 -3.42 -15.28
CA VAL A 68 -19.69 -4.87 -15.53
C VAL A 68 -20.51 -5.19 -16.78
N ASN A 69 -21.61 -4.49 -17.03
CA ASN A 69 -22.42 -4.67 -18.26
C ASN A 69 -21.63 -4.27 -19.53
N ARG A 70 -20.84 -3.19 -19.48
CA ARG A 70 -19.95 -2.78 -20.57
C ARG A 70 -18.88 -3.82 -20.86
N LEU A 71 -18.24 -4.35 -19.80
CA LEU A 71 -17.27 -5.44 -19.90
C LEU A 71 -17.90 -6.72 -20.51
N LYS A 72 -19.14 -7.07 -20.12
CA LYS A 72 -19.89 -8.20 -20.73
C LYS A 72 -20.18 -7.96 -22.21
N ALA A 73 -20.41 -6.70 -22.61
CA ALA A 73 -20.61 -6.31 -24.00
C ALA A 73 -19.31 -6.36 -24.84
N GLY A 74 -18.15 -6.61 -24.21
CA GLY A 74 -16.87 -6.78 -24.90
C GLY A 74 -15.91 -5.61 -24.79
N GLU A 75 -16.27 -4.54 -24.07
CA GLU A 75 -15.38 -3.39 -23.87
C GLU A 75 -14.17 -3.77 -23.01
N THR A 76 -13.01 -3.22 -23.35
CA THR A 76 -11.78 -3.26 -22.55
C THR A 76 -11.72 -2.02 -21.69
N ILE A 77 -11.71 -2.19 -20.35
CA ILE A 77 -11.73 -1.08 -19.40
C ILE A 77 -10.49 -1.13 -18.53
N ALA A 78 -9.81 0.00 -18.37
CA ALA A 78 -8.70 0.17 -17.46
C ALA A 78 -9.16 0.96 -16.22
N LEU A 79 -8.76 0.51 -15.03
CA LEU A 79 -8.92 1.25 -13.77
C LEU A 79 -7.55 1.68 -13.27
N ILE A 80 -7.42 2.97 -12.95
CA ILE A 80 -6.26 3.57 -12.29
C ILE A 80 -6.67 4.22 -10.96
N SER A 81 -5.73 4.31 -10.02
CA SER A 81 -5.82 5.14 -8.81
C SER A 81 -5.02 6.43 -8.99
N ASP A 82 -5.13 7.36 -8.05
CA ASP A 82 -4.36 8.61 -8.09
C ASP A 82 -2.86 8.35 -7.93
N ALA A 83 -2.48 7.31 -7.16
CA ALA A 83 -1.09 6.85 -7.01
C ALA A 83 -1.03 5.36 -6.65
N GLY A 84 -0.11 4.62 -7.26
CA GLY A 84 0.12 3.21 -6.94
C GLY A 84 -0.85 2.24 -7.61
N THR A 85 -1.07 1.10 -6.95
CA THR A 85 -1.85 -0.02 -7.50
C THR A 85 -3.31 0.07 -7.05
N PRO A 86 -4.28 0.14 -7.99
CA PRO A 86 -5.71 0.14 -7.65
C PRO A 86 -6.11 -1.04 -6.76
N GLY A 87 -6.95 -0.80 -5.76
CA GLY A 87 -7.39 -1.79 -4.78
C GLY A 87 -6.46 -1.95 -3.57
N ILE A 88 -5.27 -1.34 -3.57
CA ILE A 88 -4.35 -1.32 -2.42
C ILE A 88 -4.53 0.00 -1.66
N SER A 89 -5.38 -0.01 -0.65
CA SER A 89 -5.84 1.17 0.11
C SER A 89 -6.66 2.19 -0.70
N ASP A 90 -6.92 1.89 -1.97
CA ASP A 90 -7.64 2.71 -2.94
C ASP A 90 -8.87 1.97 -3.47
N PRO A 91 -9.80 2.64 -4.18
CA PRO A 91 -10.90 2.00 -4.89
C PRO A 91 -10.43 0.96 -5.90
N GLY A 92 -11.27 -0.04 -6.17
CA GLY A 92 -10.99 -1.05 -7.20
C GLY A 92 -11.28 -2.49 -6.77
N PHE A 93 -11.12 -2.81 -5.47
CA PHE A 93 -11.41 -4.16 -4.98
C PHE A 93 -12.85 -4.59 -5.30
N TYR A 94 -13.83 -3.72 -5.05
CA TYR A 94 -15.24 -4.02 -5.27
C TYR A 94 -15.52 -4.33 -6.74
N LEU A 95 -15.06 -3.48 -7.67
CA LEU A 95 -15.23 -3.68 -9.10
C LEU A 95 -14.51 -4.94 -9.59
N ALA A 96 -13.27 -5.17 -9.14
CA ALA A 96 -12.51 -6.37 -9.51
C ALA A 96 -13.26 -7.65 -9.08
N ARG A 97 -13.80 -7.67 -7.85
CA ARG A 97 -14.61 -8.78 -7.33
C ARG A 97 -15.87 -9.02 -8.16
N GLU A 98 -16.65 -7.99 -8.45
CA GLU A 98 -17.88 -8.10 -9.23
C GLU A 98 -17.62 -8.54 -10.69
N ALA A 99 -16.54 -8.04 -11.29
CA ALA A 99 -16.11 -8.45 -12.62
C ALA A 99 -15.71 -9.94 -12.65
N ALA A 100 -14.87 -10.37 -11.69
CA ALA A 100 -14.44 -11.76 -11.56
C ALA A 100 -15.64 -12.70 -11.30
N ALA A 101 -16.55 -12.34 -10.40
CA ALA A 101 -17.77 -13.09 -10.13
C ALA A 101 -18.69 -13.19 -11.36
N SER A 102 -18.60 -12.26 -12.30
CA SER A 102 -19.31 -12.24 -13.56
C SER A 102 -18.59 -13.00 -14.69
N GLY A 103 -17.47 -13.70 -14.40
CA GLY A 103 -16.68 -14.44 -15.39
C GLY A 103 -15.85 -13.55 -16.32
N ILE A 104 -15.69 -12.27 -16.00
CA ILE A 104 -14.87 -11.33 -16.78
C ILE A 104 -13.40 -11.52 -16.39
N MET A 105 -12.51 -11.48 -17.37
CA MET A 105 -11.07 -11.49 -17.12
C MET A 105 -10.66 -10.20 -16.39
N VAL A 106 -10.09 -10.35 -15.19
CA VAL A 106 -9.49 -9.25 -14.42
C VAL A 106 -7.98 -9.42 -14.44
N GLN A 107 -7.26 -8.43 -14.94
CA GLN A 107 -5.81 -8.45 -15.04
C GLN A 107 -5.21 -7.23 -14.34
N THR A 108 -4.52 -7.45 -13.22
CA THR A 108 -3.69 -6.42 -12.58
C THR A 108 -2.30 -6.43 -13.18
N LEU A 109 -1.82 -5.27 -13.62
CA LEU A 109 -0.47 -5.14 -14.15
C LEU A 109 0.54 -5.04 -13.00
N PRO A 110 1.74 -5.64 -13.11
CA PRO A 110 2.86 -5.28 -12.25
C PRO A 110 3.21 -3.80 -12.42
N GLY A 111 3.48 -3.11 -11.31
CA GLY A 111 3.81 -1.68 -11.37
C GLY A 111 4.04 -1.08 -9.99
N ALA A 112 4.01 0.25 -9.93
CA ALA A 112 4.35 1.03 -8.75
C ALA A 112 3.41 0.73 -7.56
N THR A 113 4.01 0.64 -6.38
CA THR A 113 3.34 0.60 -5.08
C THR A 113 4.30 1.13 -4.02
N ALA A 114 3.83 1.93 -3.08
CA ALA A 114 4.71 2.55 -2.09
C ALA A 114 5.24 1.57 -1.04
N PHE A 115 4.45 0.57 -0.65
CA PHE A 115 4.82 -0.32 0.45
C PHE A 115 5.95 -1.29 0.11
N VAL A 116 6.10 -1.71 -1.15
CA VAL A 116 7.16 -2.65 -1.55
C VAL A 116 8.55 -2.02 -1.44
N PRO A 117 8.85 -0.84 -2.05
CA PRO A 117 10.13 -0.19 -1.87
C PRO A 117 10.38 0.20 -0.40
N ALA A 118 9.37 0.64 0.35
CA ALA A 118 9.50 0.90 1.78
C ALA A 118 9.95 -0.34 2.56
N LEU A 119 9.30 -1.48 2.33
CA LEU A 119 9.64 -2.75 2.97
C LEU A 119 11.08 -3.17 2.66
N VAL A 120 11.46 -3.17 1.38
CA VAL A 120 12.79 -3.61 0.97
C VAL A 120 13.87 -2.67 1.50
N SER A 121 13.65 -1.35 1.43
CA SER A 121 14.61 -0.34 1.92
C SER A 121 14.64 -0.22 3.44
N SER A 122 13.66 -0.78 4.18
CA SER A 122 13.64 -0.72 5.64
C SER A 122 14.82 -1.44 6.30
N GLY A 123 15.36 -2.49 5.64
CA GLY A 123 16.36 -3.38 6.22
C GLY A 123 15.79 -4.40 7.21
N LEU A 124 14.46 -4.42 7.40
CA LEU A 124 13.76 -5.41 8.22
C LEU A 124 13.47 -6.69 7.42
N PRO A 125 13.22 -7.85 8.07
CA PRO A 125 12.88 -9.08 7.37
C PRO A 125 11.70 -8.89 6.41
N CYS A 126 11.88 -9.24 5.14
CA CYS A 126 10.88 -9.04 4.09
C CYS A 126 10.36 -10.34 3.45
N ASP A 127 10.81 -11.50 3.93
CA ASP A 127 10.35 -12.82 3.48
C ASP A 127 8.89 -13.12 3.89
N ARG A 128 8.47 -12.58 5.04
CA ARG A 128 7.09 -12.69 5.54
C ARG A 128 6.67 -11.37 6.17
N PHE A 129 5.60 -10.79 5.67
CA PHE A 129 5.08 -9.53 6.17
C PHE A 129 3.54 -9.52 6.17
N CYS A 130 2.94 -8.55 6.86
CA CYS A 130 1.53 -8.21 6.74
C CYS A 130 1.40 -6.72 6.37
N PHE A 131 0.50 -6.46 5.43
CA PHE A 131 0.14 -5.10 5.03
C PHE A 131 -1.16 -4.71 5.73
N GLU A 132 -1.07 -3.76 6.64
CA GLU A 132 -2.18 -3.28 7.47
C GLU A 132 -2.84 -2.01 6.89
N GLY A 133 -2.17 -1.35 5.92
CA GLY A 133 -2.68 -0.13 5.30
C GLY A 133 -2.88 1.00 6.30
N PHE A 134 -3.94 1.78 6.13
CA PHE A 134 -4.29 2.85 7.07
C PHE A 134 -5.05 2.29 8.27
N LEU A 135 -4.52 2.56 9.47
CA LEU A 135 -5.22 2.23 10.71
C LEU A 135 -6.57 2.97 10.83
N PRO A 136 -7.57 2.36 11.47
CA PRO A 136 -8.83 3.02 11.76
C PRO A 136 -8.59 4.37 12.46
N GLN A 137 -9.30 5.42 12.05
CA GLN A 137 -9.06 6.76 12.60
C GLN A 137 -9.55 6.93 14.04
N LYS A 138 -10.63 6.26 14.43
CA LYS A 138 -11.30 6.37 15.74
C LYS A 138 -11.68 5.00 16.28
N LYS A 139 -12.93 4.56 16.02
CA LYS A 139 -13.48 3.30 16.54
C LYS A 139 -12.68 2.09 16.03
N GLY A 140 -12.30 1.19 16.92
CA GLY A 140 -11.58 -0.03 16.58
C GLY A 140 -10.05 0.12 16.48
N ARG A 141 -9.49 1.34 16.49
CA ARG A 141 -8.04 1.55 16.33
C ARG A 141 -7.21 0.89 17.44
N LYS A 142 -7.60 1.09 18.71
CA LYS A 142 -6.90 0.49 19.86
C LYS A 142 -6.96 -1.03 19.81
N THR A 143 -8.14 -1.60 19.63
CA THR A 143 -8.35 -3.06 19.55
C THR A 143 -7.57 -3.67 18.38
N HIS A 144 -7.50 -2.99 17.23
CA HIS A 144 -6.72 -3.44 16.08
C HIS A 144 -5.21 -3.46 16.41
N LEU A 145 -4.68 -2.39 17.01
CA LEU A 145 -3.28 -2.35 17.43
C LEU A 145 -2.94 -3.42 18.47
N GLU A 146 -3.80 -3.61 19.48
CA GLU A 146 -3.62 -4.65 20.49
C GLU A 146 -3.61 -6.06 19.89
N SER A 147 -4.40 -6.30 18.84
CA SER A 147 -4.41 -7.60 18.12
C SER A 147 -3.09 -7.88 17.38
N LEU A 148 -2.30 -6.86 17.10
CA LEU A 148 -0.99 -6.98 16.44
C LEU A 148 0.19 -7.08 17.42
N ALA A 149 -0.05 -7.03 18.74
CA ALA A 149 1.00 -7.03 19.76
C ALA A 149 1.94 -8.23 19.67
N ASP A 150 1.40 -9.39 19.29
CA ASP A 150 2.13 -10.65 19.17
C ASP A 150 2.49 -11.01 17.71
N GLU A 151 2.28 -10.11 16.75
CA GLU A 151 2.62 -10.37 15.36
C GLU A 151 4.14 -10.53 15.20
N THR A 152 4.55 -11.64 14.58
CA THR A 152 5.97 -12.01 14.39
C THR A 152 6.50 -11.66 13.00
N ARG A 153 5.63 -11.31 12.08
CA ARG A 153 6.01 -10.84 10.74
C ARG A 153 6.25 -9.33 10.75
N THR A 154 7.01 -8.84 9.80
CA THR A 154 7.12 -7.39 9.56
C THR A 154 5.75 -6.82 9.19
N MET A 155 5.36 -5.73 9.83
CA MET A 155 4.08 -5.03 9.63
C MET A 155 4.29 -3.75 8.84
N ILE A 156 3.38 -3.45 7.92
CA ILE A 156 3.47 -2.27 7.06
C ILE A 156 2.20 -1.45 7.16
N PHE A 157 2.35 -0.16 7.45
CA PHE A 157 1.25 0.78 7.61
C PHE A 157 1.42 1.99 6.69
N TYR A 158 0.32 2.54 6.22
CA TYR A 158 0.27 3.88 5.64
C TYR A 158 -0.16 4.88 6.69
N GLU A 159 0.44 6.06 6.69
CA GLU A 159 0.04 7.11 7.62
C GLU A 159 0.23 8.52 7.03
N SER A 160 -0.61 9.43 7.48
CA SER A 160 -0.52 10.84 7.11
C SER A 160 0.48 11.59 8.00
N PRO A 161 1.08 12.70 7.52
CA PRO A 161 2.03 13.49 8.30
C PRO A 161 1.39 14.02 9.60
N TYR A 162 0.10 14.32 9.59
CA TYR A 162 -0.62 14.85 10.76
C TYR A 162 -0.81 13.83 11.89
N ARG A 163 -0.56 12.55 11.65
CA ARG A 163 -0.80 11.49 12.62
C ARG A 163 0.43 10.62 12.90
N VAL A 164 1.50 10.74 12.10
CA VAL A 164 2.64 9.83 12.19
C VAL A 164 3.24 9.79 13.60
N VAL A 165 3.51 10.93 14.25
CA VAL A 165 4.07 10.99 15.62
C VAL A 165 3.13 10.30 16.61
N LYS A 166 1.83 10.63 16.58
CA LYS A 166 0.83 9.98 17.43
C LYS A 166 0.78 8.46 17.20
N THR A 167 0.86 8.05 15.94
CA THR A 167 0.81 6.61 15.56
C THR A 167 2.03 5.88 16.06
N LEU A 168 3.22 6.47 15.93
CA LEU A 168 4.46 5.90 16.47
C LEU A 168 4.43 5.79 17.99
N GLY A 169 3.88 6.79 18.70
CA GLY A 169 3.66 6.73 20.15
C GLY A 169 2.76 5.57 20.55
N GLN A 170 1.66 5.36 19.83
CA GLN A 170 0.77 4.21 20.05
C GLN A 170 1.45 2.86 19.74
N PHE A 171 2.33 2.82 18.74
CA PHE A 171 3.14 1.64 18.46
C PHE A 171 4.12 1.35 19.62
N ALA A 172 4.77 2.39 20.18
CA ALA A 172 5.65 2.24 21.32
C ALA A 172 4.92 1.72 22.58
N GLU A 173 3.68 2.18 22.81
CA GLU A 173 2.83 1.67 23.90
C GLU A 173 2.48 0.18 23.74
N VAL A 174 2.21 -0.27 22.51
CA VAL A 174 1.71 -1.65 22.24
C VAL A 174 2.84 -2.63 21.93
N PHE A 175 3.85 -2.22 21.18
CA PHE A 175 4.91 -3.09 20.70
C PHE A 175 6.22 -3.00 21.50
N GLY A 176 6.35 -1.95 22.35
CA GLY A 176 7.57 -1.61 23.08
C GLY A 176 8.38 -0.54 22.37
N ALA A 177 8.96 0.39 23.14
CA ALA A 177 9.72 1.54 22.63
C ALA A 177 11.04 1.16 21.92
N ASP A 178 11.56 -0.01 22.20
CA ASP A 178 12.75 -0.63 21.62
C ASP A 178 12.50 -1.37 20.29
N ARG A 179 11.21 -1.51 19.88
CA ARG A 179 10.85 -2.16 18.64
C ARG A 179 11.46 -1.43 17.43
N GLN A 180 12.10 -2.18 16.56
CA GLN A 180 12.70 -1.63 15.34
C GLN A 180 11.64 -1.17 14.34
N VAL A 181 11.85 -0.01 13.76
CA VAL A 181 10.95 0.62 12.79
C VAL A 181 11.74 1.34 11.71
N SER A 182 11.15 1.44 10.52
CA SER A 182 11.58 2.33 9.45
C SER A 182 10.39 3.18 9.02
N CYS A 183 10.53 4.49 9.09
CA CYS A 183 9.57 5.45 8.54
C CYS A 183 10.09 5.98 7.22
N CYS A 184 9.47 5.56 6.11
CA CYS A 184 9.78 6.05 4.77
C CYS A 184 8.76 7.13 4.41
N ARG A 185 9.22 8.33 4.07
CA ARG A 185 8.34 9.41 3.60
C ARG A 185 8.65 9.78 2.17
N GLU A 186 7.63 10.25 1.45
CA GLU A 186 7.75 10.81 0.10
C GLU A 186 8.52 9.89 -0.88
N ILE A 187 8.25 8.58 -0.80
CA ILE A 187 8.90 7.56 -1.65
C ILE A 187 8.78 7.93 -3.12
N SER A 188 9.89 7.82 -3.87
CA SER A 188 10.02 8.15 -5.28
C SER A 188 9.94 9.66 -5.60
N LYS A 189 9.79 10.54 -4.58
CA LYS A 189 9.70 11.99 -4.73
C LYS A 189 11.03 12.67 -4.37
N VAL A 190 11.12 13.98 -4.69
CA VAL A 190 12.34 14.80 -4.46
C VAL A 190 12.77 14.83 -2.97
N HIS A 191 11.81 14.72 -2.06
CA HIS A 191 12.05 14.76 -0.62
C HIS A 191 11.94 13.37 0.04
N GLU A 192 12.29 12.31 -0.70
CA GLU A 192 12.33 10.96 -0.15
C GLU A 192 13.32 10.87 1.01
N GLU A 193 12.86 10.30 2.12
CA GLU A 193 13.66 10.07 3.32
C GLU A 193 13.23 8.78 4.00
N SER A 194 14.21 8.08 4.60
CA SER A 194 13.95 6.89 5.42
C SER A 194 14.65 7.02 6.76
N VAL A 195 13.88 7.21 7.82
CA VAL A 195 14.36 7.26 9.21
C VAL A 195 14.19 5.88 9.84
N ARG A 196 15.31 5.30 10.31
CA ARG A 196 15.37 3.94 10.88
C ARG A 196 15.91 3.98 12.30
N GLY A 197 15.43 3.06 13.13
CA GLY A 197 15.87 2.91 14.51
C GLY A 197 14.82 2.22 15.36
N THR A 198 14.92 2.39 16.67
CA THR A 198 13.85 2.04 17.60
C THR A 198 12.67 3.01 17.49
N LEU A 199 11.49 2.60 17.92
CA LEU A 199 10.34 3.50 17.98
C LEU A 199 10.65 4.77 18.79
N ALA A 200 11.39 4.64 19.91
CA ALA A 200 11.80 5.80 20.71
C ALA A 200 12.66 6.79 19.92
N GLU A 201 13.67 6.31 19.18
CA GLU A 201 14.55 7.16 18.37
C GLU A 201 13.82 7.85 17.24
N VAL A 202 12.94 7.13 16.55
CA VAL A 202 12.19 7.66 15.40
C VAL A 202 11.11 8.65 15.86
N ILE A 203 10.49 8.43 17.02
CA ILE A 203 9.57 9.41 17.64
C ILE A 203 10.32 10.71 17.94
N HIS A 204 11.48 10.62 18.60
CA HIS A 204 12.30 11.79 18.94
C HIS A 204 12.68 12.59 17.68
N HIS A 205 13.10 11.92 16.61
CA HIS A 205 13.40 12.57 15.33
C HIS A 205 12.22 13.40 14.79
N PHE A 206 11.00 12.84 14.81
CA PHE A 206 9.83 13.55 14.31
C PHE A 206 9.18 14.52 15.29
N GLU A 207 9.60 14.53 16.55
CA GLU A 207 9.28 15.61 17.50
C GLU A 207 10.15 16.85 17.24
N GLU A 208 11.40 16.67 16.78
CA GLU A 208 12.30 17.75 16.43
C GLU A 208 12.11 18.24 14.99
N THR A 209 11.68 17.37 14.09
CA THR A 209 11.50 17.67 12.65
C THR A 209 10.03 17.50 12.27
N GLU A 210 9.36 18.58 11.90
CA GLU A 210 7.93 18.54 11.51
C GLU A 210 7.69 17.55 10.38
N PRO A 211 6.85 16.50 10.58
CA PRO A 211 6.54 15.53 9.54
C PRO A 211 5.77 16.17 8.39
N ARG A 212 6.22 15.92 7.14
CA ARG A 212 5.56 16.39 5.92
C ARG A 212 5.47 15.27 4.90
N GLY A 213 4.47 15.34 4.02
CA GLY A 213 4.28 14.37 2.94
C GLY A 213 3.60 13.09 3.40
N GLU A 214 3.75 12.02 2.65
CA GLU A 214 3.09 10.72 2.87
C GLU A 214 4.07 9.72 3.46
N PHE A 215 3.59 8.89 4.38
CA PHE A 215 4.42 7.98 5.14
C PHE A 215 4.04 6.52 4.90
N VAL A 216 5.08 5.68 4.75
CA VAL A 216 4.98 4.24 4.93
C VAL A 216 5.80 3.87 6.16
N ILE A 217 5.16 3.26 7.15
CA ILE A 217 5.80 2.82 8.39
C ILE A 217 5.96 1.31 8.33
N VAL A 218 7.19 0.84 8.44
CA VAL A 218 7.54 -0.58 8.47
C VAL A 218 8.04 -0.93 9.86
N VAL A 219 7.31 -1.80 10.57
CA VAL A 219 7.61 -2.17 11.96
C VAL A 219 8.05 -3.63 12.02
N ALA A 220 9.13 -3.92 12.72
CA ALA A 220 9.59 -5.29 12.92
C ALA A 220 8.55 -6.12 13.68
N GLY A 221 8.41 -7.39 13.32
CA GLY A 221 7.61 -8.34 14.09
C GLY A 221 8.19 -8.57 15.49
N LYS A 222 7.40 -9.18 16.36
CA LYS A 222 7.86 -9.59 17.69
C LYS A 222 8.93 -10.67 17.56
N GLU A 223 10.07 -10.45 18.18
CA GLU A 223 11.13 -11.48 18.22
C GLU A 223 10.65 -12.72 18.96
N LYS A 224 10.90 -13.88 18.37
CA LYS A 224 10.70 -15.15 19.08
C LYS A 224 11.76 -15.27 20.17
N VAL A 225 11.34 -15.30 21.42
CA VAL A 225 12.25 -15.63 22.52
C VAL A 225 12.82 -17.02 22.23
N LYS A 226 14.11 -17.10 21.89
CA LYS A 226 14.79 -18.38 21.78
C LYS A 226 14.79 -19.02 23.16
N SER A 227 13.96 -20.02 23.37
CA SER A 227 14.05 -20.87 24.56
C SER A 227 15.44 -21.48 24.57
N SER A 228 16.29 -21.04 25.48
CA SER A 228 17.60 -21.60 25.73
C SER A 228 17.45 -22.98 26.39
N THR A 229 17.01 -23.97 25.64
CA THR A 229 17.14 -25.36 26.05
C THR A 229 18.63 -25.72 25.91
N LYS A 230 19.45 -25.37 26.90
CA LYS A 230 20.73 -26.03 27.14
C LYS A 230 20.43 -27.51 27.35
N LYS A 231 20.56 -28.35 26.33
CA LYS A 231 20.75 -29.78 26.52
C LYS A 231 22.08 -29.94 27.27
N ALA A 232 21.97 -30.15 28.59
CA ALA A 232 23.06 -30.74 29.38
C ALA A 232 23.37 -32.09 28.74
N ARG A 233 24.44 -32.21 27.96
CA ARG A 233 25.04 -33.47 27.62
C ARG A 233 25.75 -33.93 28.87
N ASN A 234 25.11 -34.85 29.62
CA ASN A 234 25.77 -35.66 30.61
C ASN A 234 26.87 -36.47 29.91
N ASN A 235 28.12 -36.07 30.17
CA ASN A 235 29.22 -36.99 30.03
C ASN A 235 29.09 -38.05 31.10
N ILE A 236 28.70 -39.25 30.74
CA ILE A 236 29.01 -40.47 31.52
C ILE A 236 30.14 -41.12 30.77
N LYS A 237 31.33 -41.00 31.39
CA LYS A 237 32.43 -41.93 31.16
C LYS A 237 32.12 -43.23 31.88
N GLU A 238 32.24 -44.29 31.16
CA GLU A 238 32.92 -45.53 31.57
C GLU A 238 33.20 -46.33 30.31
#